data_73d74bcb7c0e555a91e497d517dac4e5
#
_entry.id   73d74bcb7c0e555a91e497d517dac4e5
#
_cell.length_a   1.000
_cell.length_b   1.000
_cell.length_c   1.000
_cell.angle_alpha   90.00
_cell.angle_beta   90.00
_cell.angle_gamma   90.00
#
_symmetry.space_group_name_H-M   'P 1'
#
loop_
_entity.id
_entity.type
_entity.pdbx_description
1 polymer ?
#
loop_
_entity_poly.entity_id
_entity_poly.type
_entity_poly.pdbx_seq_one_letter_code
_entity_poly.pdbx_strand_id
1 'polypeptide(L)'
;MATGSFYAYFASKEEIFAAVVRAINADLRTAMKAALARANGGQRARERECFRVYFEMMSKRPWMDRIVRESEFVAPALFREYYEHLARGYARGVRVAQLAGEVDPRYDPEVIAYAYTGIGNFVGMRWADWTAGGQVPEDVLDDVLELLGRGLAPPAGPAPGAVEASPGQSAAPVRDKRL
;
A
#
# COMPACT_ATOMS: atom_id res chain seq x y z
N MET A 1 -17.51 -11.99 -38.01
CA MET A 1 -18.66 -12.58 -37.30
C MET A 1 -18.36 -12.74 -35.81
N ALA A 2 -18.13 -11.67 -35.06
CA ALA A 2 -17.88 -11.78 -33.62
C ALA A 2 -18.65 -10.77 -32.74
N THR A 3 -19.30 -9.78 -33.34
CA THR A 3 -19.96 -8.69 -32.60
C THR A 3 -21.28 -9.14 -31.95
N GLY A 4 -21.99 -10.08 -32.55
CA GLY A 4 -23.28 -10.57 -32.05
C GLY A 4 -23.20 -11.45 -30.80
N SER A 5 -22.05 -12.10 -30.56
CA SER A 5 -21.88 -13.01 -29.42
C SER A 5 -21.64 -12.28 -28.11
N PHE A 6 -21.05 -11.08 -28.13
CA PHE A 6 -20.79 -10.28 -26.94
C PHE A 6 -22.06 -9.74 -26.29
N TYR A 7 -23.01 -9.27 -27.11
CA TYR A 7 -24.29 -8.75 -26.62
C TYR A 7 -25.25 -9.82 -26.10
N ALA A 8 -24.94 -11.11 -26.29
CA ALA A 8 -25.68 -12.19 -25.65
C ALA A 8 -25.37 -12.35 -24.16
N TYR A 9 -24.22 -11.84 -23.71
CA TYR A 9 -23.75 -11.98 -22.32
C TYR A 9 -23.74 -10.67 -21.53
N PHE A 10 -23.76 -9.51 -22.20
CA PHE A 10 -23.71 -8.20 -21.56
C PHE A 10 -24.79 -7.30 -22.12
N ALA A 11 -25.58 -6.68 -21.26
CA ALA A 11 -26.68 -5.82 -21.65
C ALA A 11 -26.21 -4.45 -22.19
N SER A 12 -25.00 -4.01 -21.90
CA SER A 12 -24.46 -2.71 -22.31
C SER A 12 -22.93 -2.69 -22.37
N LYS A 13 -22.37 -1.64 -22.98
CA LYS A 13 -20.92 -1.39 -22.99
C LYS A 13 -20.38 -1.09 -21.60
N GLU A 14 -21.17 -0.41 -20.79
CA GLU A 14 -20.84 -0.09 -19.39
C GLU A 14 -20.71 -1.36 -18.55
N GLU A 15 -21.56 -2.35 -18.81
CA GLU A 15 -21.49 -3.65 -18.15
C GLU A 15 -20.22 -4.42 -18.54
N ILE A 16 -19.84 -4.41 -19.81
CA ILE A 16 -18.57 -4.97 -20.28
C ILE A 16 -17.39 -4.26 -19.59
N PHE A 17 -17.41 -2.93 -19.58
CA PHE A 17 -16.36 -2.12 -18.95
C PHE A 17 -16.20 -2.45 -17.45
N ALA A 18 -17.33 -2.54 -16.74
CA ALA A 18 -17.35 -2.92 -15.34
C ALA A 18 -16.78 -4.33 -15.10
N ALA A 19 -17.15 -5.29 -15.95
CA ALA A 19 -16.62 -6.65 -15.88
C ALA A 19 -15.10 -6.68 -16.09
N VAL A 20 -14.57 -5.88 -17.03
CA VAL A 20 -13.14 -5.78 -17.28
C VAL A 20 -12.41 -5.18 -16.07
N VAL A 21 -12.89 -4.07 -15.50
CA VAL A 21 -12.26 -3.46 -14.29
C VAL A 21 -12.26 -4.43 -13.11
N ARG A 22 -13.36 -5.15 -12.89
CA ARG A 22 -13.44 -6.17 -11.83
C ARG A 22 -12.49 -7.35 -12.08
N ALA A 23 -12.35 -7.78 -13.35
CA ALA A 23 -11.40 -8.82 -13.72
C ALA A 23 -9.95 -8.39 -13.46
N ILE A 24 -9.58 -7.16 -13.83
CA ILE A 24 -8.26 -6.57 -13.52
C ILE A 24 -7.99 -6.61 -12.00
N ASN A 25 -8.96 -6.18 -11.19
CA ASN A 25 -8.84 -6.21 -9.73
C ASN A 25 -8.66 -7.64 -9.20
N ALA A 26 -9.43 -8.59 -9.72
CA ALA A 26 -9.35 -9.99 -9.31
C ALA A 26 -8.00 -10.62 -9.68
N ASP A 27 -7.48 -10.36 -10.88
CA ASP A 27 -6.18 -10.83 -11.36
C ASP A 27 -5.05 -10.29 -10.47
N LEU A 28 -5.04 -8.99 -10.21
CA LEU A 28 -4.04 -8.35 -9.35
C LEU A 28 -4.04 -8.94 -7.94
N ARG A 29 -5.21 -9.06 -7.33
CA ARG A 29 -5.33 -9.62 -5.97
C ARG A 29 -4.91 -11.09 -5.92
N THR A 30 -5.21 -11.87 -6.95
CA THR A 30 -4.80 -13.27 -7.06
C THR A 30 -3.28 -13.37 -7.17
N ALA A 31 -2.67 -12.55 -8.02
CA ALA A 31 -1.22 -12.51 -8.18
C ALA A 31 -0.50 -12.07 -6.89
N MET A 32 -1.01 -11.03 -6.22
CA MET A 32 -0.48 -10.60 -4.91
C MET A 32 -0.61 -11.69 -3.84
N LYS A 33 -1.77 -12.34 -3.75
CA LYS A 33 -1.96 -13.46 -2.81
C LYS A 33 -0.96 -14.59 -3.04
N ALA A 34 -0.71 -14.94 -4.30
CA ALA A 34 0.26 -15.96 -4.67
C ALA A 34 1.70 -15.54 -4.33
N ALA A 35 2.05 -14.26 -4.51
CA ALA A 35 3.35 -13.71 -4.13
C ALA A 35 3.55 -13.74 -2.62
N LEU A 36 2.56 -13.28 -1.85
CA LEU A 36 2.59 -13.31 -0.38
C LEU A 36 2.74 -14.72 0.18
N ALA A 37 2.13 -15.73 -0.45
CA ALA A 37 2.28 -17.12 -0.04
C ALA A 37 3.71 -17.68 -0.23
N ARG A 38 4.50 -17.06 -1.11
CA ARG A 38 5.91 -17.44 -1.38
C ARG A 38 6.91 -16.54 -0.65
N ALA A 39 6.46 -15.38 -0.14
CA ALA A 39 7.34 -14.44 0.54
C ALA A 39 7.86 -15.04 1.85
N ASN A 40 9.18 -15.11 1.98
CA ASN A 40 9.86 -15.51 3.20
C ASN A 40 10.44 -14.26 3.87
N GLY A 41 10.05 -14.01 5.12
CA GLY A 41 10.52 -12.86 5.89
C GLY A 41 9.38 -12.01 6.45
N GLY A 42 9.78 -10.88 7.07
CA GLY A 42 8.87 -9.93 7.71
C GLY A 42 8.08 -9.07 6.71
N GLN A 43 7.46 -8.03 7.23
CA GLN A 43 6.60 -7.12 6.45
C GLN A 43 7.30 -6.54 5.22
N ARG A 44 8.57 -6.11 5.34
CA ARG A 44 9.33 -5.55 4.22
C ARG A 44 9.47 -6.53 3.04
N ALA A 45 9.67 -7.82 3.31
CA ALA A 45 9.74 -8.83 2.25
C ALA A 45 8.38 -9.03 1.57
N ARG A 46 7.29 -9.03 2.33
CA ARG A 46 5.92 -9.11 1.80
C ARG A 46 5.58 -7.90 0.93
N GLU A 47 5.97 -6.71 1.37
CA GLU A 47 5.78 -5.46 0.61
C GLU A 47 6.54 -5.49 -0.71
N ARG A 48 7.81 -5.91 -0.69
CA ARG A 48 8.62 -6.06 -1.90
C ARG A 48 7.92 -6.93 -2.93
N GLU A 49 7.42 -8.08 -2.52
CA GLU A 49 6.74 -9.00 -3.45
C GLU A 49 5.43 -8.42 -3.99
N CYS A 50 4.67 -7.68 -3.18
CA CYS A 50 3.46 -6.99 -3.65
C CYS A 50 3.78 -5.91 -4.69
N PHE A 51 4.76 -5.04 -4.44
CA PHE A 51 5.20 -4.02 -5.40
C PHE A 51 5.76 -4.64 -6.67
N ARG A 52 6.60 -5.68 -6.56
CA ARG A 52 7.16 -6.38 -7.72
C ARG A 52 6.07 -6.94 -8.62
N VAL A 53 5.09 -7.62 -8.06
CA VAL A 53 3.94 -8.15 -8.82
C VAL A 53 3.16 -7.03 -9.49
N TYR A 54 2.89 -5.95 -8.78
CA TYR A 54 2.14 -4.81 -9.33
C TYR A 54 2.91 -4.17 -10.50
N PHE A 55 4.19 -3.86 -10.33
CA PHE A 55 5.03 -3.27 -11.37
C PHE A 55 5.22 -4.19 -12.57
N GLU A 56 5.37 -5.49 -12.35
CA GLU A 56 5.44 -6.48 -13.42
C GLU A 56 4.13 -6.52 -14.24
N MET A 57 2.99 -6.45 -13.58
CA MET A 57 1.69 -6.38 -14.26
C MET A 57 1.56 -5.09 -15.07
N MET A 58 1.95 -3.94 -14.53
CA MET A 58 1.95 -2.67 -15.26
C MET A 58 2.84 -2.71 -16.51
N SER A 59 4.07 -3.25 -16.37
CA SER A 59 5.01 -3.37 -17.48
C SER A 59 4.49 -4.30 -18.58
N LYS A 60 3.92 -5.43 -18.22
CA LYS A 60 3.42 -6.43 -19.18
C LYS A 60 2.09 -6.05 -19.80
N ARG A 61 1.25 -5.30 -19.09
CA ARG A 61 -0.12 -4.97 -19.47
C ARG A 61 -0.47 -3.52 -19.16
N PRO A 62 0.22 -2.53 -19.75
CA PRO A 62 0.03 -1.10 -19.42
C PRO A 62 -1.41 -0.61 -19.66
N TRP A 63 -2.17 -1.31 -20.53
CA TRP A 63 -3.57 -1.01 -20.76
C TRP A 63 -4.46 -1.23 -19.51
N MET A 64 -4.07 -2.09 -18.58
CA MET A 64 -4.86 -2.37 -17.38
C MET A 64 -5.00 -1.13 -16.50
N ASP A 65 -3.89 -0.46 -16.22
CA ASP A 65 -3.88 0.75 -15.41
C ASP A 65 -4.63 1.90 -16.08
N ARG A 66 -4.50 2.03 -17.41
CA ARG A 66 -5.26 3.01 -18.19
C ARG A 66 -6.77 2.81 -18.07
N ILE A 67 -7.26 1.58 -18.18
CA ILE A 67 -8.68 1.24 -18.01
C ILE A 67 -9.15 1.58 -16.59
N VAL A 68 -8.36 1.27 -15.58
CA VAL A 68 -8.70 1.61 -14.19
C VAL A 68 -8.79 3.12 -14.00
N ARG A 69 -7.84 3.89 -14.52
CA ARG A 69 -7.89 5.37 -14.47
C ARG A 69 -9.06 5.95 -15.24
N GLU A 70 -9.39 5.40 -16.42
CA GLU A 70 -10.53 5.84 -17.19
C GLU A 70 -11.84 5.63 -16.43
N SER A 71 -11.92 4.61 -15.59
CA SER A 71 -13.11 4.35 -14.78
C SER A 71 -13.44 5.48 -13.79
N GLU A 72 -12.48 6.34 -13.41
CA GLU A 72 -12.72 7.53 -12.60
C GLU A 72 -13.78 8.45 -13.23
N PHE A 73 -13.72 8.59 -14.56
CA PHE A 73 -14.58 9.51 -15.30
C PHE A 73 -15.84 8.83 -15.84
N VAL A 74 -15.71 7.57 -16.25
CA VAL A 74 -16.81 6.81 -16.91
C VAL A 74 -17.72 6.14 -15.89
N ALA A 75 -17.16 5.64 -14.79
CA ALA A 75 -17.88 4.89 -13.76
C ALA A 75 -17.26 5.12 -12.36
N PRO A 76 -17.44 6.31 -11.75
CA PRO A 76 -16.77 6.69 -10.51
C PRO A 76 -17.00 5.72 -9.33
N ALA A 77 -18.18 5.10 -9.26
CA ALA A 77 -18.48 4.08 -8.25
C ALA A 77 -17.60 2.83 -8.40
N LEU A 78 -17.33 2.43 -9.64
CA LEU A 78 -16.47 1.28 -9.96
C LEU A 78 -14.99 1.58 -9.66
N PHE A 79 -14.53 2.80 -9.96
CA PHE A 79 -13.21 3.28 -9.58
C PHE A 79 -12.99 3.21 -8.07
N ARG A 80 -13.96 3.69 -7.30
CA ARG A 80 -13.95 3.60 -5.84
C ARG A 80 -13.92 2.14 -5.37
N GLU A 81 -14.82 1.30 -5.90
CA GLU A 81 -14.88 -0.14 -5.61
C GLU A 81 -13.52 -0.81 -5.80
N TYR A 82 -12.81 -0.48 -6.89
CA TYR A 82 -11.50 -1.02 -7.21
C TYR A 82 -10.47 -0.72 -6.10
N TYR A 83 -10.33 0.55 -5.71
CA TYR A 83 -9.37 0.94 -4.69
C TYR A 83 -9.75 0.47 -3.29
N GLU A 84 -11.03 0.50 -2.94
CA GLU A 84 -11.50 -0.04 -1.66
C GLU A 84 -11.21 -1.53 -1.52
N HIS A 85 -11.33 -2.31 -2.60
CA HIS A 85 -11.00 -3.73 -2.58
C HIS A 85 -9.49 -3.96 -2.35
N LEU A 86 -8.63 -3.17 -2.98
CA LEU A 86 -7.18 -3.23 -2.74
C LEU A 86 -6.85 -2.81 -1.30
N ALA A 87 -7.33 -1.66 -0.88
CA ALA A 87 -7.05 -1.12 0.45
C ALA A 87 -7.47 -2.08 1.58
N ARG A 88 -8.64 -2.72 1.48
CA ARG A 88 -9.07 -3.74 2.44
C ARG A 88 -8.09 -4.93 2.52
N GLY A 89 -7.52 -5.32 1.39
CA GLY A 89 -6.50 -6.38 1.34
C GLY A 89 -5.23 -5.98 2.08
N TYR A 90 -4.69 -4.82 1.75
CA TYR A 90 -3.50 -4.26 2.38
C TYR A 90 -3.70 -4.00 3.87
N ALA A 91 -4.78 -3.35 4.26
CA ALA A 91 -5.07 -3.03 5.67
C ALA A 91 -5.10 -4.27 6.55
N ARG A 92 -5.59 -5.43 6.05
CA ARG A 92 -5.51 -6.70 6.79
C ARG A 92 -4.07 -7.14 7.01
N GLY A 93 -3.21 -7.03 5.99
CA GLY A 93 -1.78 -7.35 6.09
C GLY A 93 -1.07 -6.45 7.08
N VAL A 94 -1.36 -5.14 7.04
CA VAL A 94 -0.80 -4.15 7.98
C VAL A 94 -1.20 -4.48 9.44
N ARG A 95 -2.47 -4.83 9.69
CA ARG A 95 -2.89 -5.24 11.06
C ARG A 95 -2.11 -6.45 11.57
N VAL A 96 -1.86 -7.44 10.71
CA VAL A 96 -1.03 -8.59 11.08
C VAL A 96 0.39 -8.16 11.42
N ALA A 97 0.98 -7.26 10.63
CA ALA A 97 2.32 -6.73 10.88
C ALA A 97 2.39 -5.88 12.17
N GLN A 98 1.33 -5.11 12.48
CA GLN A 98 1.22 -4.38 13.74
C GLN A 98 1.17 -5.32 14.96
N LEU A 99 0.39 -6.40 14.86
CA LEU A 99 0.33 -7.42 15.92
C LEU A 99 1.66 -8.16 16.11
N ALA A 100 2.45 -8.27 15.03
CA ALA A 100 3.80 -8.84 15.07
C ALA A 100 4.89 -7.84 15.54
N GLY A 101 4.54 -6.57 15.76
CA GLY A 101 5.49 -5.52 16.14
C GLY A 101 6.40 -5.05 14.99
N GLU A 102 6.06 -5.37 13.75
CA GLU A 102 6.83 -4.98 12.56
C GLU A 102 6.41 -3.60 12.02
N VAL A 103 5.20 -3.14 12.35
CA VAL A 103 4.64 -1.83 11.97
C VAL A 103 4.11 -1.16 13.23
N ASP A 104 4.35 0.15 13.34
CA ASP A 104 3.90 0.96 14.47
C ASP A 104 2.36 0.98 14.54
N PRO A 105 1.76 0.54 15.67
CA PRO A 105 0.31 0.44 15.82
C PRO A 105 -0.41 1.80 15.91
N ARG A 106 0.31 2.92 16.06
CA ARG A 106 -0.29 4.26 16.06
C ARG A 106 -0.85 4.66 14.70
N TYR A 107 -0.38 4.06 13.61
CA TYR A 107 -0.87 4.36 12.27
C TYR A 107 -2.12 3.57 11.93
N ASP A 108 -3.11 4.25 11.35
CA ASP A 108 -4.29 3.58 10.83
C ASP A 108 -3.92 2.67 9.64
N PRO A 109 -4.26 1.38 9.68
CA PRO A 109 -3.98 0.46 8.59
C PRO A 109 -4.60 0.85 7.24
N GLU A 110 -5.72 1.56 7.24
CA GLU A 110 -6.35 2.05 6.02
C GLU A 110 -5.55 3.20 5.40
N VAL A 111 -5.05 4.13 6.22
CA VAL A 111 -4.16 5.21 5.77
C VAL A 111 -2.90 4.64 5.13
N ILE A 112 -2.26 3.65 5.78
CA ILE A 112 -1.10 2.97 5.21
C ILE A 112 -1.46 2.31 3.88
N ALA A 113 -2.59 1.61 3.80
CA ALA A 113 -3.01 0.93 2.58
C ALA A 113 -3.18 1.89 1.39
N TYR A 114 -3.80 3.05 1.61
CA TYR A 114 -3.92 4.08 0.57
C TYR A 114 -2.59 4.73 0.21
N ALA A 115 -1.70 4.96 1.19
CA ALA A 115 -0.34 5.45 0.92
C ALA A 115 0.45 4.48 0.04
N TYR A 116 0.45 3.18 0.34
CA TYR A 116 1.05 2.15 -0.49
C TYR A 116 0.49 2.13 -1.91
N THR A 117 -0.83 2.19 -2.03
CA THR A 117 -1.50 2.19 -3.33
C THR A 117 -1.12 3.43 -4.15
N GLY A 118 -1.09 4.61 -3.53
CA GLY A 118 -0.68 5.85 -4.19
C GLY A 118 0.77 5.82 -4.66
N ILE A 119 1.69 5.39 -3.79
CA ILE A 119 3.11 5.25 -4.14
C ILE A 119 3.26 4.24 -5.30
N GLY A 120 2.65 3.07 -5.19
CA GLY A 120 2.67 2.06 -6.25
C GLY A 120 2.19 2.59 -7.59
N ASN A 121 1.05 3.29 -7.60
CA ASN A 121 0.49 3.87 -8.81
C ASN A 121 1.44 4.87 -9.47
N PHE A 122 1.95 5.85 -8.72
CA PHE A 122 2.79 6.91 -9.30
C PHE A 122 4.19 6.43 -9.67
N VAL A 123 4.79 5.55 -8.88
CA VAL A 123 6.08 4.92 -9.22
C VAL A 123 5.92 4.02 -10.45
N GLY A 124 4.87 3.20 -10.49
CA GLY A 124 4.58 2.37 -11.65
C GLY A 124 4.34 3.19 -12.92
N MET A 125 3.55 4.26 -12.84
CA MET A 125 3.34 5.18 -13.97
C MET A 125 4.66 5.76 -14.49
N ARG A 126 5.51 6.26 -13.59
CA ARG A 126 6.75 6.93 -13.98
C ARG A 126 7.72 5.99 -14.69
N TRP A 127 7.93 4.80 -14.20
CA TRP A 127 8.97 3.91 -14.70
C TRP A 127 8.46 2.77 -15.58
N ALA A 128 7.26 2.25 -15.36
CA ALA A 128 6.71 1.16 -16.14
C ALA A 128 5.79 1.62 -17.30
N ASP A 129 4.94 2.64 -17.09
CA ASP A 129 3.97 3.08 -18.12
C ASP A 129 4.56 4.16 -19.05
N TRP A 130 5.22 5.20 -18.50
CA TRP A 130 5.71 6.33 -19.32
C TRP A 130 7.00 6.05 -20.07
N THR A 131 7.70 4.99 -19.73
CA THR A 131 8.92 4.56 -20.40
C THR A 131 8.60 3.40 -21.34
N ALA A 132 8.84 3.53 -22.64
CA ALA A 132 8.55 2.49 -23.62
C ALA A 132 9.27 1.18 -23.24
N GLY A 133 8.51 0.12 -23.02
CA GLY A 133 9.05 -1.16 -22.55
C GLY A 133 9.62 -1.08 -21.13
N GLY A 134 9.23 -0.05 -20.38
CA GLY A 134 9.80 0.25 -19.07
C GLY A 134 9.49 -0.81 -18.03
N GLN A 135 10.41 -0.92 -17.09
CA GLN A 135 10.27 -1.68 -15.86
C GLN A 135 10.71 -0.76 -14.72
N VAL A 136 10.12 -0.93 -13.54
CA VAL A 136 10.60 -0.23 -12.35
C VAL A 136 11.96 -0.83 -11.96
N PRO A 137 13.04 0.00 -11.93
CA PRO A 137 14.36 -0.47 -11.52
C PRO A 137 14.37 -0.98 -10.07
N GLU A 138 15.23 -1.94 -9.77
CA GLU A 138 15.31 -2.53 -8.41
C GLU A 138 15.78 -1.49 -7.36
N ASP A 139 16.65 -0.55 -7.72
CA ASP A 139 17.10 0.54 -6.85
C ASP A 139 15.94 1.49 -6.49
N VAL A 140 15.04 1.79 -7.44
CA VAL A 140 13.82 2.57 -7.16
C VAL A 140 12.89 1.81 -6.22
N LEU A 141 12.75 0.51 -6.40
CA LEU A 141 11.98 -0.33 -5.48
C LEU A 141 12.60 -0.36 -4.08
N ASP A 142 13.94 -0.45 -4.00
CA ASP A 142 14.67 -0.40 -2.73
C ASP A 142 14.46 0.93 -2.00
N ASP A 143 14.55 2.05 -2.70
CA ASP A 143 14.29 3.39 -2.15
C ASP A 143 12.88 3.54 -1.61
N VAL A 144 11.87 3.06 -2.35
CA VAL A 144 10.47 3.05 -1.90
C VAL A 144 10.31 2.24 -0.61
N LEU A 145 10.88 1.04 -0.57
CA LEU A 145 10.78 0.16 0.59
C LEU A 145 11.55 0.70 1.80
N GLU A 146 12.66 1.40 1.57
CA GLU A 146 13.40 2.05 2.64
C GLU A 146 12.64 3.24 3.23
N LEU A 147 12.08 4.09 2.35
CA LEU A 147 11.24 5.22 2.75
C LEU A 147 10.05 4.76 3.61
N LEU A 148 9.32 3.75 3.14
CA LEU A 148 8.17 3.20 3.85
C LEU A 148 8.59 2.51 5.16
N GLY A 149 9.64 1.70 5.12
CA GLY A 149 10.13 0.99 6.31
C GLY A 149 10.58 1.92 7.43
N ARG A 150 11.29 3.01 7.10
CA ARG A 150 11.70 4.03 8.10
C ARG A 150 10.51 4.80 8.67
N GLY A 151 9.50 5.11 7.84
CA GLY A 151 8.31 5.84 8.26
C GLY A 151 7.36 5.02 9.12
N LEU A 152 7.35 3.70 8.97
CA LEU A 152 6.38 2.80 9.59
C LEU A 152 6.98 1.96 10.74
N ALA A 153 8.30 2.00 10.92
CA ALA A 153 8.94 1.29 12.03
C ALA A 153 8.42 1.81 13.37
N PRO A 154 8.19 0.93 14.34
CA PRO A 154 7.94 1.34 15.71
C PRO A 154 9.06 2.24 16.23
N PRO A 155 8.78 3.23 17.12
CA PRO A 155 9.82 4.01 17.73
C PRO A 155 10.81 3.09 18.46
N ALA A 156 12.10 3.40 18.35
CA ALA A 156 13.12 2.69 19.13
C ALA A 156 12.73 2.80 20.61
N GLY A 157 12.55 1.66 21.27
CA GLY A 157 12.32 1.63 22.72
C GLY A 157 13.45 2.40 23.45
N PRO A 158 13.21 2.87 24.69
CA PRO A 158 14.26 3.51 25.46
C PRO A 158 15.49 2.58 25.50
N ALA A 159 16.66 3.15 25.24
CA ALA A 159 17.91 2.39 25.25
C ALA A 159 18.01 1.60 26.57
N PRO A 160 18.39 0.31 26.55
CA PRO A 160 18.56 -0.45 27.77
C PRO A 160 19.63 0.26 28.63
N GLY A 161 19.20 0.89 29.74
CA GLY A 161 20.09 1.64 30.65
C GLY A 161 19.71 3.10 30.90
N ALA A 162 18.69 3.66 30.25
CA ALA A 162 18.13 4.95 30.66
C ALA A 162 17.24 4.75 31.92
N VAL A 163 17.90 4.63 33.06
CA VAL A 163 17.27 4.78 34.39
C VAL A 163 16.77 6.22 34.44
N GLU A 164 15.44 6.42 34.53
CA GLU A 164 14.88 7.73 34.86
C GLU A 164 15.53 8.22 36.15
N ALA A 165 16.37 9.24 36.04
CA ALA A 165 16.82 9.99 37.19
C ALA A 165 15.57 10.68 37.75
N SER A 166 15.05 10.15 38.86
CA SER A 166 14.00 10.82 39.63
C SER A 166 14.43 12.27 39.89
N PRO A 167 13.59 13.27 39.62
CA PRO A 167 13.89 14.65 39.98
C PRO A 167 13.94 14.73 41.51
N GLY A 168 15.15 14.87 42.03
CA GLY A 168 15.40 15.05 43.45
C GLY A 168 14.54 16.19 43.99
N GLN A 169 13.84 15.92 45.09
CA GLN A 169 13.14 16.90 45.89
C GLN A 169 14.12 18.02 46.29
N SER A 170 14.05 19.13 45.61
CA SER A 170 14.66 20.38 46.04
C SER A 170 13.82 20.94 47.18
N ALA A 171 14.33 20.80 48.41
CA ALA A 171 13.79 21.44 49.60
C ALA A 171 13.87 22.96 49.44
N ALA A 172 12.72 23.65 49.42
CA ALA A 172 12.64 25.09 49.46
C ALA A 172 13.12 25.66 50.80
N PRO A 173 13.92 26.73 50.83
CA PRO A 173 14.30 27.37 52.08
C PRO A 173 13.11 28.15 52.66
N VAL A 174 12.85 27.84 53.92
CA VAL A 174 11.89 28.59 54.78
C VAL A 174 12.36 30.02 54.88
N ARG A 175 11.57 30.99 54.40
CA ARG A 175 11.78 32.41 54.67
C ARG A 175 11.17 32.74 56.04
N ASP A 176 12.08 33.01 56.97
CA ASP A 176 11.73 33.60 58.28
C ASP A 176 11.28 35.04 58.09
N LYS A 177 10.07 35.37 58.54
CA LYS A 177 9.55 36.70 58.65
C LYS A 177 9.74 37.16 60.10
N ARG A 178 10.74 38.00 60.32
CA ARG A 178 10.70 38.92 61.46
C ARG A 178 11.19 40.30 61.03
N LEU A 179 10.32 41.29 61.35
CA LEU A 179 10.40 42.75 61.44
C LEU A 179 10.11 43.48 60.15
#